data_b0517c40d55b3a4d5930648f47e4a7e5
#
_entry.id   b0517c40d55b3a4d5930648f47e4a7e5
#
_cell.length_a   1.000
_cell.length_b   1.000
_cell.length_c   1.000
_cell.angle_alpha   90.00
_cell.angle_beta   90.00
_cell.angle_gamma   90.00
#
_symmetry.space_group_name_H-M   'P 1'
#
loop_
_entity.id
_entity.type
_entity.pdbx_description
1 polymer ?
#
loop_
_entity_poly.entity_id
_entity_poly.type
_entity_poly.pdbx_seq_one_letter_code
_entity_poly.pdbx_strand_id
1 'polypeptide(L)'
;MIESHDDELTWFEAEGASLPETEEQGFVENDGAQIWYAAFGSGSPVLLLHGGLGHGGNWAYQVPVLVESGYRAIVIDSRGHGRSTRDTQPYSYDLMATDVLAVMDALNIEKAAVAGWSDGACTSLILASKDSSRVAGVFFYACNMDPSGTKETGTFIRGNTTTAANSVAGPSCLRQKIR
;
A
#
# COMPACT_ATOMS: atom_id res chain seq x y z
N MET A 1 -11.62 39.06 4.57
CA MET A 1 -11.55 38.25 3.35
C MET A 1 -10.99 36.93 3.78
N ILE A 2 -11.76 35.86 3.67
CA ILE A 2 -11.28 34.49 3.87
C ILE A 2 -10.62 34.12 2.56
N GLU A 3 -9.27 34.06 2.54
CA GLU A 3 -8.56 33.47 1.40
C GLU A 3 -9.04 32.03 1.26
N SER A 4 -9.54 31.68 0.08
CA SER A 4 -10.08 30.35 -0.17
C SER A 4 -8.91 29.37 -0.26
N HIS A 5 -8.95 28.28 0.53
CA HIS A 5 -8.00 27.18 0.40
C HIS A 5 -8.09 26.45 -0.96
N ASP A 6 -8.99 26.86 -1.83
CA ASP A 6 -9.17 26.30 -3.17
C ASP A 6 -7.91 26.50 -4.05
N ASP A 7 -7.17 27.61 -3.83
CA ASP A 7 -5.94 27.88 -4.58
C ASP A 7 -4.82 26.88 -4.23
N GLU A 8 -4.71 26.44 -2.97
CA GLU A 8 -3.71 25.46 -2.54
C GLU A 8 -4.01 24.07 -3.10
N LEU A 9 -5.30 23.67 -3.18
CA LEU A 9 -5.69 22.40 -3.78
C LEU A 9 -5.47 22.40 -5.29
N THR A 10 -5.80 23.48 -5.97
CA THR A 10 -5.56 23.65 -7.41
C THR A 10 -4.05 23.63 -7.72
N TRP A 11 -3.24 24.27 -6.89
CA TRP A 11 -1.79 24.24 -7.02
C TRP A 11 -1.26 22.82 -6.79
N PHE A 12 -1.76 22.11 -5.77
CA PHE A 12 -1.37 20.72 -5.47
C PHE A 12 -1.72 19.77 -6.63
N GLU A 13 -2.88 19.94 -7.26
CA GLU A 13 -3.26 19.16 -8.44
C GLU A 13 -2.36 19.45 -9.66
N ALA A 14 -1.94 20.69 -9.82
CA ALA A 14 -1.14 21.12 -10.97
C ALA A 14 0.37 20.85 -10.78
N GLU A 15 0.87 20.97 -9.55
CA GLU A 15 2.31 20.98 -9.24
C GLU A 15 2.67 20.02 -8.09
N GLY A 16 1.76 19.08 -7.75
CA GLY A 16 2.01 18.07 -6.72
C GLY A 16 3.27 17.25 -7.00
N ALA A 17 3.94 16.78 -5.95
CA ALA A 17 5.16 16.00 -6.10
C ALA A 17 4.92 14.75 -6.95
N SER A 18 5.80 14.50 -7.90
CA SER A 18 5.90 13.25 -8.64
C SER A 18 7.01 12.37 -8.05
N LEU A 19 6.90 11.06 -8.23
CA LEU A 19 8.01 10.16 -7.91
C LEU A 19 9.26 10.58 -8.68
N PRO A 20 10.46 10.52 -8.07
CA PRO A 20 11.71 10.69 -8.79
C PRO A 20 11.83 9.70 -9.95
N GLU A 21 12.70 10.00 -10.91
CA GLU A 21 13.05 9.03 -11.93
C GLU A 21 13.86 7.88 -11.33
N THR A 22 13.62 6.67 -11.82
CA THR A 22 14.39 5.48 -11.47
C THR A 22 14.41 4.49 -12.62
N GLU A 23 15.54 3.82 -12.81
CA GLU A 23 15.66 2.69 -13.74
C GLU A 23 15.25 1.37 -13.08
N GLU A 24 15.17 1.32 -11.74
CA GLU A 24 14.81 0.12 -11.00
C GLU A 24 13.28 0.06 -10.79
N GLN A 25 12.55 -0.22 -11.85
CA GLN A 25 11.10 -0.42 -11.83
C GLN A 25 10.69 -1.54 -12.77
N GLY A 26 9.57 -2.14 -12.51
CA GLY A 26 9.09 -3.25 -13.34
C GLY A 26 7.79 -3.86 -12.82
N PHE A 27 7.55 -5.08 -13.31
CA PHE A 27 6.39 -5.87 -12.93
C PHE A 27 6.84 -7.24 -12.42
N VAL A 28 6.15 -7.72 -11.42
CA VAL A 28 6.27 -9.09 -10.91
C VAL A 28 4.93 -9.79 -11.10
N GLU A 29 4.96 -10.98 -11.69
CA GLU A 29 3.77 -11.80 -11.81
C GLU A 29 3.50 -12.48 -10.46
N ASN A 30 2.29 -12.36 -9.96
CA ASN A 30 1.82 -13.12 -8.80
C ASN A 30 0.33 -13.46 -8.98
N ASP A 31 0.06 -14.74 -9.02
CA ASP A 31 -1.29 -15.30 -8.96
C ASP A 31 -2.25 -14.67 -9.99
N GLY A 32 -1.77 -14.53 -11.26
CA GLY A 32 -2.52 -13.99 -12.38
C GLY A 32 -2.56 -12.47 -12.51
N ALA A 33 -1.87 -11.73 -11.64
CA ALA A 33 -1.72 -10.29 -11.75
C ALA A 33 -0.25 -9.89 -11.97
N GLN A 34 -0.05 -8.78 -12.70
CA GLN A 34 1.24 -8.12 -12.84
C GLN A 34 1.31 -6.98 -11.85
N ILE A 35 2.18 -7.10 -10.86
CA ILE A 35 2.34 -6.14 -9.77
C ILE A 35 3.48 -5.18 -10.09
N TRP A 36 3.15 -3.92 -10.28
CA TRP A 36 4.15 -2.89 -10.55
C TRP A 36 4.85 -2.44 -9.28
N TYR A 37 6.14 -2.22 -9.39
CA TYR A 37 6.95 -1.62 -8.33
C TYR A 37 7.96 -0.64 -8.92
N ALA A 38 8.47 0.27 -8.07
CA ALA A 38 9.64 1.07 -8.34
C ALA A 38 10.48 1.22 -7.07
N ALA A 39 11.81 1.14 -7.21
CA ALA A 39 12.75 1.27 -6.12
C ALA A 39 13.66 2.47 -6.32
N PHE A 40 14.01 3.14 -5.23
CA PHE A 40 14.76 4.39 -5.20
C PHE A 40 15.83 4.33 -4.13
N GLY A 41 17.02 4.80 -4.45
CA GLY A 41 18.14 4.83 -3.52
C GLY A 41 18.71 3.45 -3.20
N SER A 42 19.49 3.39 -2.14
CA SER A 42 20.18 2.17 -1.69
C SER A 42 20.22 2.14 -0.15
N GLY A 43 20.42 0.96 0.41
CA GLY A 43 20.46 0.77 1.85
C GLY A 43 19.35 -0.12 2.38
N SER A 44 18.96 0.06 3.64
CA SER A 44 17.92 -0.77 4.26
C SER A 44 16.58 -0.56 3.58
N PRO A 45 15.89 -1.64 3.14
CA PRO A 45 14.67 -1.51 2.36
C PRO A 45 13.45 -1.10 3.21
N VAL A 46 12.67 -0.18 2.65
CA VAL A 46 11.38 0.28 3.18
C VAL A 46 10.33 0.14 2.08
N LEU A 47 9.37 -0.73 2.28
CA LEU A 47 8.22 -0.92 1.40
C LEU A 47 7.14 0.12 1.73
N LEU A 48 6.56 0.73 0.71
CA LEU A 48 5.56 1.80 0.81
C LEU A 48 4.26 1.34 0.15
N LEU A 49 3.24 1.07 0.96
CA LEU A 49 1.96 0.50 0.54
C LEU A 49 0.84 1.55 0.66
N HIS A 50 0.25 1.91 -0.47
CA HIS A 50 -0.82 2.91 -0.54
C HIS A 50 -2.18 2.35 -0.10
N GLY A 51 -3.13 3.25 0.18
CA GLY A 51 -4.52 2.92 0.47
C GLY A 51 -5.36 2.63 -0.77
N GLY A 52 -6.60 2.21 -0.55
CA GLY A 52 -7.57 2.01 -1.62
C GLY A 52 -7.74 3.25 -2.50
N LEU A 53 -7.93 3.03 -3.80
CA LEU A 53 -8.00 4.07 -4.84
C LEU A 53 -6.70 4.89 -5.03
N GLY A 54 -5.63 4.54 -4.32
CA GLY A 54 -4.31 5.14 -4.46
C GLY A 54 -3.40 4.42 -5.45
N HIS A 55 -2.15 4.85 -5.46
CA HIS A 55 -1.06 4.23 -6.21
C HIS A 55 0.29 4.67 -5.62
N GLY A 56 1.40 4.10 -6.07
CA GLY A 56 2.75 4.40 -5.57
C GLY A 56 3.12 5.89 -5.59
N GLY A 57 2.56 6.66 -6.52
CA GLY A 57 2.76 8.11 -6.59
C GLY A 57 2.30 8.89 -5.36
N ASN A 58 1.41 8.33 -4.54
CA ASN A 58 1.02 8.96 -3.28
C ASN A 58 2.16 9.09 -2.26
N TRP A 59 3.28 8.40 -2.50
CA TRP A 59 4.48 8.44 -1.68
C TRP A 59 5.57 9.40 -2.20
N ALA A 60 5.23 10.25 -3.19
CA ALA A 60 6.19 11.11 -3.86
C ALA A 60 6.94 12.08 -2.92
N TYR A 61 6.33 12.51 -1.83
CA TYR A 61 6.98 13.34 -0.80
C TYR A 61 7.87 12.54 0.16
N GLN A 62 7.53 11.27 0.44
CA GLN A 62 8.25 10.44 1.39
C GLN A 62 9.47 9.77 0.77
N VAL A 63 9.40 9.43 -0.51
CA VAL A 63 10.49 8.75 -1.22
C VAL A 63 11.80 9.53 -1.16
N PRO A 64 11.86 10.84 -1.53
CA PRO A 64 13.10 11.61 -1.45
C PRO A 64 13.67 11.65 -0.03
N VAL A 65 12.82 11.85 0.98
CA VAL A 65 13.24 11.92 2.40
C VAL A 65 13.87 10.61 2.87
N LEU A 66 13.28 9.47 2.48
CA LEU A 66 13.83 8.15 2.80
C LEU A 66 15.18 7.93 2.11
N VAL A 67 15.28 8.28 0.83
CA VAL A 67 16.52 8.13 0.05
C VAL A 67 17.64 9.02 0.63
N GLU A 68 17.34 10.27 0.93
CA GLU A 68 18.29 11.19 1.58
C GLU A 68 18.73 10.70 2.97
N SER A 69 17.85 9.96 3.66
CA SER A 69 18.14 9.34 4.95
C SER A 69 18.90 8.00 4.83
N GLY A 70 19.30 7.60 3.62
CA GLY A 70 20.08 6.39 3.38
C GLY A 70 19.27 5.08 3.36
N TYR A 71 17.96 5.16 3.11
CA TYR A 71 17.11 3.98 2.89
C TYR A 71 16.90 3.70 1.40
N ARG A 72 16.55 2.46 1.09
CA ARG A 72 16.03 2.07 -0.21
C ARG A 72 14.51 2.04 -0.12
N ALA A 73 13.84 3.03 -0.71
CA ALA A 73 12.39 3.12 -0.75
C ALA A 73 11.83 2.31 -1.92
N ILE A 74 10.86 1.43 -1.67
CA ILE A 74 10.19 0.63 -2.69
C ILE A 74 8.70 0.94 -2.63
N VAL A 75 8.16 1.55 -3.67
CA VAL A 75 6.72 1.76 -3.84
C VAL A 75 6.12 0.61 -4.62
N ILE A 76 4.92 0.17 -4.26
CA ILE A 76 4.20 -0.92 -4.90
C ILE A 76 2.80 -0.42 -5.23
N ASP A 77 2.38 -0.57 -6.47
CA ASP A 77 0.97 -0.42 -6.84
C ASP A 77 0.25 -1.72 -6.49
N SER A 78 -0.72 -1.67 -5.59
CA SER A 78 -1.51 -2.85 -5.23
C SER A 78 -2.25 -3.40 -6.45
N ARG A 79 -2.52 -4.71 -6.50
CA ARG A 79 -3.27 -5.31 -7.61
C ARG A 79 -4.54 -4.54 -7.93
N GLY A 80 -4.78 -4.27 -9.21
CA GLY A 80 -5.91 -3.49 -9.72
C GLY A 80 -5.85 -1.99 -9.44
N HIS A 81 -4.71 -1.47 -8.99
CA HIS A 81 -4.46 -0.05 -8.77
C HIS A 81 -3.26 0.42 -9.59
N GLY A 82 -3.23 1.71 -9.89
CA GLY A 82 -2.13 2.34 -10.59
C GLY A 82 -1.77 1.60 -11.89
N ARG A 83 -0.56 1.09 -11.96
CA ARG A 83 -0.01 0.35 -13.11
C ARG A 83 -0.20 -1.16 -13.00
N SER A 84 -0.54 -1.67 -11.80
CA SER A 84 -0.76 -3.10 -11.57
C SER A 84 -2.04 -3.59 -12.22
N THR A 85 -1.98 -4.79 -12.78
CA THR A 85 -3.16 -5.42 -13.36
C THR A 85 -4.04 -6.07 -12.30
N ARG A 86 -5.21 -6.50 -12.72
CA ARG A 86 -6.19 -7.22 -11.92
C ARG A 86 -6.44 -8.58 -12.53
N ASP A 87 -6.66 -9.56 -11.68
CA ASP A 87 -7.24 -10.85 -12.05
C ASP A 87 -8.74 -10.92 -11.73
N THR A 88 -9.30 -12.12 -11.76
CA THR A 88 -10.72 -12.38 -11.44
C THR A 88 -10.96 -12.78 -9.97
N GLN A 89 -9.92 -12.90 -9.17
CA GLN A 89 -10.05 -13.31 -7.77
C GLN A 89 -10.64 -12.18 -6.91
N PRO A 90 -11.38 -12.51 -5.85
CA PRO A 90 -11.80 -11.53 -4.88
C PRO A 90 -10.61 -10.85 -4.19
N TYR A 91 -10.68 -9.54 -3.99
CA TYR A 91 -9.66 -8.83 -3.24
C TYR A 91 -9.62 -9.31 -1.79
N SER A 92 -8.43 -9.53 -1.26
CA SER A 92 -8.19 -9.72 0.16
C SER A 92 -6.82 -9.17 0.54
N TYR A 93 -6.67 -8.75 1.79
CA TYR A 93 -5.36 -8.32 2.29
C TYR A 93 -4.35 -9.48 2.36
N ASP A 94 -4.84 -10.72 2.47
CA ASP A 94 -4.02 -11.92 2.36
C ASP A 94 -3.38 -12.05 0.99
N LEU A 95 -4.16 -11.86 -0.06
CA LEU A 95 -3.68 -11.90 -1.44
C LEU A 95 -2.72 -10.73 -1.73
N MET A 96 -3.07 -9.52 -1.27
CA MET A 96 -2.18 -8.36 -1.40
C MET A 96 -0.86 -8.54 -0.65
N ALA A 97 -0.86 -9.23 0.50
CA ALA A 97 0.37 -9.55 1.22
C ALA A 97 1.27 -10.52 0.43
N THR A 98 0.69 -11.48 -0.33
CA THR A 98 1.49 -12.33 -1.24
C THR A 98 2.09 -11.54 -2.40
N ASP A 99 1.42 -10.49 -2.90
CA ASP A 99 1.97 -9.59 -3.90
C ASP A 99 3.22 -8.88 -3.39
N VAL A 100 3.15 -8.38 -2.15
CA VAL A 100 4.29 -7.72 -1.50
C VAL A 100 5.46 -8.68 -1.36
N LEU A 101 5.22 -9.93 -0.94
CA LEU A 101 6.25 -10.96 -0.85
C LEU A 101 6.86 -11.27 -2.22
N ALA A 102 6.06 -11.37 -3.26
CA ALA A 102 6.56 -11.62 -4.62
C ALA A 102 7.48 -10.49 -5.10
N VAL A 103 7.15 -9.23 -4.80
CA VAL A 103 8.04 -8.08 -5.09
C VAL A 103 9.33 -8.17 -4.27
N MET A 104 9.25 -8.51 -2.97
CA MET A 104 10.43 -8.69 -2.14
C MET A 104 11.34 -9.78 -2.69
N ASP A 105 10.78 -10.90 -3.12
CA ASP A 105 11.55 -12.03 -3.68
C ASP A 105 12.21 -11.64 -5.00
N ALA A 106 11.51 -10.95 -5.90
CA ALA A 106 12.04 -10.46 -7.17
C ALA A 106 13.21 -9.47 -6.97
N LEU A 107 13.18 -8.68 -5.90
CA LEU A 107 14.22 -7.73 -5.54
C LEU A 107 15.31 -8.32 -4.63
N ASN A 108 15.25 -9.61 -4.30
CA ASN A 108 16.15 -10.31 -3.37
C ASN A 108 16.19 -9.62 -1.99
N ILE A 109 15.03 -9.15 -1.52
CA ILE A 109 14.87 -8.52 -0.20
C ILE A 109 14.45 -9.59 0.80
N GLU A 110 15.35 -10.00 1.67
CA GLU A 110 15.04 -10.98 2.73
C GLU A 110 14.13 -10.39 3.81
N LYS A 111 14.37 -9.12 4.18
CA LYS A 111 13.64 -8.44 5.25
C LYS A 111 13.55 -6.94 5.01
N ALA A 112 12.38 -6.34 5.24
CA ALA A 112 12.15 -4.91 5.05
C ALA A 112 11.31 -4.31 6.18
N ALA A 113 11.48 -2.99 6.40
CA ALA A 113 10.45 -2.21 7.07
C ALA A 113 9.27 -1.99 6.11
N VAL A 114 8.07 -1.86 6.63
CA VAL A 114 6.86 -1.63 5.82
C VAL A 114 6.12 -0.43 6.36
N ALA A 115 5.84 0.54 5.51
CA ALA A 115 4.97 1.67 5.82
C ALA A 115 3.71 1.61 4.95
N GLY A 116 2.55 1.60 5.60
CA GLY A 116 1.27 1.52 4.92
C GLY A 116 0.21 2.45 5.49
N TRP A 117 -0.67 2.91 4.65
CA TRP A 117 -1.85 3.66 5.07
C TRP A 117 -3.13 3.05 4.51
N SER A 118 -4.22 3.10 5.28
CA SER A 118 -5.53 2.53 4.94
C SER A 118 -5.40 1.04 4.54
N ASP A 119 -5.76 0.64 3.33
CA ASP A 119 -5.62 -0.73 2.84
C ASP A 119 -4.17 -1.23 2.85
N GLY A 120 -3.21 -0.35 2.54
CA GLY A 120 -1.79 -0.66 2.66
C GLY A 120 -1.36 -0.94 4.10
N ALA A 121 -1.98 -0.26 5.08
CA ALA A 121 -1.75 -0.54 6.51
C ALA A 121 -2.30 -1.92 6.90
N CYS A 122 -3.52 -2.25 6.45
CA CYS A 122 -4.10 -3.58 6.68
C CYS A 122 -3.24 -4.69 6.06
N THR A 123 -2.79 -4.49 4.82
CA THR A 123 -1.87 -5.41 4.12
C THR A 123 -0.56 -5.60 4.90
N SER A 124 0.02 -4.50 5.42
CA SER A 124 1.25 -4.54 6.21
C SER A 124 1.10 -5.38 7.49
N LEU A 125 -0.02 -5.24 8.18
CA LEU A 125 -0.30 -6.01 9.41
C LEU A 125 -0.54 -7.50 9.11
N ILE A 126 -1.23 -7.81 8.02
CA ILE A 126 -1.42 -9.20 7.58
C ILE A 126 -0.07 -9.82 7.20
N LEU A 127 0.77 -9.12 6.43
CA LEU A 127 2.11 -9.57 6.10
C LEU A 127 2.94 -9.87 7.35
N ALA A 128 2.99 -8.93 8.31
CA ALA A 128 3.71 -9.12 9.56
C ALA A 128 3.17 -10.27 10.42
N SER A 129 1.85 -10.51 10.37
CA SER A 129 1.22 -11.62 11.09
C SER A 129 1.53 -12.99 10.48
N LYS A 130 1.62 -13.07 9.15
CA LYS A 130 1.85 -14.33 8.43
C LYS A 130 3.32 -14.69 8.33
N ASP A 131 4.16 -13.71 8.08
CA ASP A 131 5.60 -13.90 7.90
C ASP A 131 6.41 -12.79 8.59
N SER A 132 6.45 -12.88 9.91
CA SER A 132 7.20 -11.91 10.74
C SER A 132 8.71 -11.92 10.47
N SER A 133 9.25 -12.98 9.88
CA SER A 133 10.67 -13.07 9.54
C SER A 133 11.05 -12.09 8.43
N ARG A 134 10.12 -11.80 7.52
CA ARG A 134 10.28 -10.88 6.38
C ARG A 134 10.08 -9.40 6.75
N VAL A 135 9.56 -9.10 7.96
CA VAL A 135 9.19 -7.75 8.38
C VAL A 135 10.06 -7.27 9.52
N ALA A 136 10.86 -6.23 9.27
CA ALA A 136 11.72 -5.59 10.26
C ALA A 136 10.94 -4.69 11.23
N GLY A 137 9.85 -4.10 10.78
CA GLY A 137 8.94 -3.25 11.54
C GLY A 137 7.82 -2.75 10.65
N VAL A 138 6.71 -2.33 11.25
CA VAL A 138 5.55 -1.78 10.54
C VAL A 138 5.25 -0.39 11.07
N PHE A 139 5.19 0.58 10.18
CA PHE A 139 4.50 1.85 10.40
C PHE A 139 3.15 1.78 9.68
N PHE A 140 2.06 1.90 10.41
CA PHE A 140 0.71 1.85 9.85
C PHE A 140 -0.11 3.06 10.28
N TYR A 141 -0.90 3.57 9.34
CA TYR A 141 -1.73 4.74 9.54
C TYR A 141 -3.13 4.51 8.95
N ALA A 142 -4.16 4.97 9.68
CA ALA A 142 -5.56 4.91 9.26
C ALA A 142 -6.06 3.48 8.90
N CYS A 143 -5.55 2.45 9.57
CA CYS A 143 -6.02 1.07 9.42
C CYS A 143 -7.31 0.87 10.21
N ASN A 144 -8.33 0.33 9.58
CA ASN A 144 -9.53 -0.13 10.25
C ASN A 144 -9.32 -1.54 10.79
N MET A 145 -9.33 -1.69 12.12
CA MET A 145 -9.12 -2.98 12.78
C MET A 145 -10.32 -3.92 12.66
N ASP A 146 -11.49 -3.37 12.38
CA ASP A 146 -12.72 -4.11 12.09
C ASP A 146 -13.71 -3.24 11.28
N PRO A 147 -14.72 -3.86 10.62
CA PRO A 147 -15.69 -3.13 9.81
C PRO A 147 -16.52 -2.10 10.57
N SER A 148 -16.67 -2.24 11.88
CA SER A 148 -17.47 -1.31 12.71
C SER A 148 -16.76 0.04 12.90
N GLY A 149 -15.44 0.10 12.64
CA GLY A 149 -14.68 1.34 12.66
C GLY A 149 -14.92 2.24 11.44
N THR A 150 -15.55 1.72 10.38
CA THR A 150 -15.98 2.52 9.24
C THR A 150 -17.36 3.11 9.52
N LYS A 151 -17.44 4.44 9.64
CA LYS A 151 -18.75 5.11 9.52
C LYS A 151 -19.28 4.79 8.12
N GLU A 152 -20.59 4.52 8.00
CA GLU A 152 -21.26 4.46 6.70
C GLU A 152 -21.02 5.80 5.97
N THR A 153 -19.92 5.89 5.28
CA THR A 153 -19.67 6.95 4.32
C THR A 153 -20.58 6.65 3.15
N GLY A 154 -21.66 7.41 3.08
CA GLY A 154 -22.73 7.33 2.14
C GLY A 154 -22.45 6.69 0.77
N THR A 155 -23.48 6.55 0.03
CA THR A 155 -23.72 6.01 -1.32
C THR A 155 -22.56 6.06 -2.34
N PHE A 156 -21.46 6.79 -2.07
CA PHE A 156 -20.35 6.98 -3.00
C PHE A 156 -19.52 5.69 -3.22
N ILE A 157 -19.38 4.86 -2.20
CA ILE A 157 -18.64 3.58 -2.34
C ILE A 157 -19.56 2.46 -2.82
N ARG A 158 -20.88 2.59 -2.65
CA ARG A 158 -21.85 1.56 -3.08
C ARG A 158 -22.01 1.44 -4.59
N GLY A 159 -21.58 2.43 -5.39
CA GLY A 159 -21.75 2.42 -6.84
C GLY A 159 -20.83 1.46 -7.60
N ASN A 160 -19.66 1.11 -7.04
CA ASN A 160 -18.65 0.32 -7.75
C ASN A 160 -18.14 -0.93 -7.02
N THR A 161 -18.65 -1.26 -5.83
CA THR A 161 -18.13 -2.37 -5.03
C THR A 161 -19.21 -3.31 -4.53
N THR A 162 -20.10 -3.76 -5.40
CA THR A 162 -21.12 -4.74 -5.03
C THR A 162 -20.55 -6.12 -4.67
N THR A 163 -19.22 -6.30 -4.67
CA THR A 163 -18.60 -7.61 -4.43
C THR A 163 -17.53 -7.63 -3.33
N ALA A 164 -17.00 -6.51 -2.88
CA ALA A 164 -15.88 -6.51 -1.93
C ALA A 164 -16.28 -6.51 -0.45
N ALA A 165 -17.50 -6.11 -0.11
CA ALA A 165 -17.91 -5.94 1.29
C ALA A 165 -18.27 -7.25 2.03
N ASN A 166 -18.40 -8.37 1.32
CA ASN A 166 -18.88 -9.64 1.93
C ASN A 166 -17.79 -10.69 2.16
N SER A 167 -16.52 -10.40 1.93
CA SER A 167 -15.45 -11.39 2.08
C SER A 167 -14.37 -11.02 3.11
N VAL A 168 -14.59 -10.02 3.94
CA VAL A 168 -13.75 -9.82 5.11
C VAL A 168 -14.10 -10.91 6.11
N ALA A 169 -13.35 -12.00 6.10
CA ALA A 169 -13.45 -13.06 7.10
C ALA A 169 -13.37 -12.44 8.50
N GLY A 170 -14.28 -12.85 9.35
CA GLY A 170 -14.57 -12.23 10.62
C GLY A 170 -13.39 -12.13 11.60
N PRO A 171 -13.59 -11.43 12.69
CA PRO A 171 -12.59 -10.89 13.61
C PRO A 171 -11.85 -11.94 14.48
N SER A 172 -11.94 -13.23 14.18
CA SER A 172 -11.38 -14.28 15.04
C SER A 172 -9.85 -14.44 14.96
N CYS A 173 -9.19 -13.95 13.93
CA CYS A 173 -7.76 -14.21 13.74
C CYS A 173 -6.82 -13.25 14.49
N LEU A 174 -7.23 -12.02 14.75
CA LEU A 174 -6.37 -11.02 15.41
C LEU A 174 -6.47 -10.98 16.94
N ARG A 175 -7.56 -11.49 17.53
CA ARG A 175 -7.73 -11.46 18.99
C ARG A 175 -6.86 -12.45 19.78
N GLN A 176 -6.27 -13.45 19.13
CA GLN A 176 -5.57 -14.53 19.85
C GLN A 176 -4.05 -14.41 19.96
N LYS A 177 -3.41 -13.37 19.36
CA LYS A 177 -1.95 -13.27 19.34
C LYS A 177 -1.33 -12.03 19.99
N ILE A 178 -2.13 -11.19 20.65
CA ILE A 178 -1.59 -10.10 21.46
C ILE A 178 -1.82 -10.46 22.95
N ARG A 179 -0.99 -11.32 23.47
CA ARG A 179 -0.65 -11.47 24.89
C ARG A 179 0.84 -11.67 25.02
#